data_7238f4344472168367b95bec445976b7
#
_entry.id   7238f4344472168367b95bec445976b7
#
_cell.length_a   1.000
_cell.length_b   1.000
_cell.length_c   1.000
_cell.angle_alpha   90.00
_cell.angle_beta   90.00
_cell.angle_gamma   90.00
#
_symmetry.space_group_name_H-M   'P 1'
#
loop_
_entity.id
_entity.type
_entity.pdbx_description
1 polymer ?
#
loop_
_entity_poly.entity_id
_entity_poly.type
_entity_poly.pdbx_seq_one_letter_code
_entity_poly.pdbx_strand_id
1 'polypeptide(L)'
;MKGRKLLMIPGPIEFEPNVLQALGSATTSHVDPNFIEVFGKSLELMREVWRSPKGQPFIVSGTGTLAMDMAAANLIEEGDSVLVISTGYFGKRFKDIADRYGANTTILEAPLGEVISLQRIEKELKTKHYKALTITHVDTSTGILADPKPIAKLAQKYNTLSILDGVCSVAGEEIKQDQWGLDVVLTGSQKAIGVPPGLALLMVSKTAMEVWRNRKTPVFNYYSDWNNWLPIMRAYEERKPAYFGTPPVNLIVALETSLKIICKEGMRERVKRHQILAKAFRAGISSLKLETIPKTNKIAANTLTAAYYPEGIDGATLLTKIANNNVIIAGGLLPELKTSYFRIGHMGSVSVNDLIAVLGALERALLELGHNIVPGKSLETFQNELLTSKQSKNEKRGSKEMNNIYDNNRFVNVD
;
A
#
# COMPACT_ATOMS: atom_id res chain seq x y z
N MET A 1 -31.03 -4.33 17.78
CA MET A 1 -30.38 -3.71 16.59
C MET A 1 -29.09 -4.47 16.33
N LYS A 2 -28.91 -5.05 15.12
CA LYS A 2 -27.57 -5.57 14.77
C LYS A 2 -26.66 -4.35 14.59
N GLY A 3 -25.72 -4.12 15.51
CA GLY A 3 -24.76 -3.04 15.43
C GLY A 3 -23.89 -3.15 14.18
N ARG A 4 -23.28 -2.02 13.73
CA ARG A 4 -22.29 -2.01 12.64
C ARG A 4 -21.15 -2.97 12.99
N LYS A 5 -20.78 -3.84 12.05
CA LYS A 5 -19.60 -4.68 12.19
C LYS A 5 -18.35 -3.89 11.85
N LEU A 6 -17.30 -4.00 12.65
CA LEU A 6 -16.00 -3.40 12.37
C LEU A 6 -15.33 -4.14 11.19
N LEU A 7 -15.00 -3.41 10.13
CA LEU A 7 -14.40 -3.99 8.92
C LEU A 7 -12.87 -3.93 8.99
N MET A 8 -12.25 -5.10 9.15
CA MET A 8 -10.81 -5.25 9.32
C MET A 8 -10.18 -6.17 8.26
N ILE A 9 -10.70 -6.14 7.04
CA ILE A 9 -10.10 -6.81 5.89
C ILE A 9 -8.98 -5.96 5.27
N PRO A 10 -8.04 -6.55 4.50
CA PRO A 10 -6.97 -5.79 3.82
C PRO A 10 -7.45 -4.92 2.64
N GLY A 11 -8.65 -4.42 2.68
CA GLY A 11 -9.30 -3.53 1.73
C GLY A 11 -10.47 -4.19 0.95
N PRO A 12 -11.57 -3.39 0.75
CA PRO A 12 -11.68 -2.00 1.22
C PRO A 12 -11.64 -1.89 2.75
N ILE A 13 -11.12 -0.75 3.23
CA ILE A 13 -10.99 -0.47 4.66
C ILE A 13 -12.16 0.37 5.19
N GLU A 14 -12.22 0.60 6.49
CA GLU A 14 -13.05 1.65 7.09
C GLU A 14 -12.54 3.04 6.65
N PHE A 15 -13.45 3.95 6.32
CA PHE A 15 -13.12 5.29 5.85
C PHE A 15 -13.38 6.33 6.94
N GLU A 16 -12.57 7.40 6.94
CA GLU A 16 -12.75 8.52 7.84
C GLU A 16 -14.14 9.17 7.63
N PRO A 17 -14.83 9.60 8.70
CA PRO A 17 -16.15 10.25 8.61
C PRO A 17 -16.17 11.42 7.64
N ASN A 18 -15.12 12.26 7.62
CA ASN A 18 -15.02 13.40 6.71
C ASN A 18 -14.93 12.97 5.24
N VAL A 19 -14.29 11.84 4.95
CA VAL A 19 -14.21 11.25 3.61
C VAL A 19 -15.59 10.76 3.16
N LEU A 20 -16.34 10.11 4.05
CA LEU A 20 -17.72 9.65 3.79
C LEU A 20 -18.66 10.85 3.59
N GLN A 21 -18.51 11.92 4.36
CA GLN A 21 -19.27 13.15 4.20
C GLN A 21 -18.99 13.81 2.85
N ALA A 22 -17.71 13.89 2.47
CA ALA A 22 -17.30 14.43 1.17
C ALA A 22 -17.84 13.60 0.01
N LEU A 23 -17.82 12.27 0.10
CA LEU A 23 -18.41 11.37 -0.89
C LEU A 23 -19.92 11.57 -1.04
N GLY A 24 -20.64 11.81 0.06
CA GLY A 24 -22.10 12.01 0.11
C GLY A 24 -22.54 13.43 -0.25
N SER A 25 -21.64 14.35 -0.61
CA SER A 25 -21.99 15.70 -1.03
C SER A 25 -22.75 15.70 -2.35
N ALA A 26 -23.50 16.79 -2.62
CA ALA A 26 -24.16 16.97 -3.91
C ALA A 26 -23.11 16.93 -5.03
N THR A 27 -23.41 16.17 -6.09
CA THR A 27 -22.54 16.09 -7.26
C THR A 27 -22.58 17.40 -8.06
N THR A 28 -21.50 17.68 -8.78
CA THR A 28 -21.40 18.86 -9.66
C THR A 28 -20.84 18.45 -11.03
N SER A 29 -20.75 19.42 -11.94
CA SER A 29 -20.14 19.21 -13.25
C SER A 29 -18.62 18.99 -13.14
N HIS A 30 -18.07 18.11 -13.96
CA HIS A 30 -16.61 17.93 -14.06
C HIS A 30 -15.88 19.15 -14.66
N VAL A 31 -16.61 20.11 -15.22
CA VAL A 31 -16.08 21.41 -15.70
C VAL A 31 -16.44 22.56 -14.77
N ASP A 32 -17.04 22.30 -13.62
CA ASP A 32 -17.26 23.30 -12.57
C ASP A 32 -15.93 23.81 -12.03
N PRO A 33 -15.73 25.14 -11.88
CA PRO A 33 -14.46 25.69 -11.42
C PRO A 33 -14.02 25.16 -10.05
N ASN A 34 -14.95 24.92 -9.12
CA ASN A 34 -14.60 24.37 -7.80
C ASN A 34 -14.12 22.91 -7.91
N PHE A 35 -14.75 22.12 -8.79
CA PHE A 35 -14.30 20.75 -9.03
C PHE A 35 -12.93 20.69 -9.72
N ILE A 36 -12.68 21.59 -10.67
CA ILE A 36 -11.37 21.73 -11.33
C ILE A 36 -10.29 22.02 -10.28
N GLU A 37 -10.58 22.93 -9.32
CA GLU A 37 -9.66 23.22 -8.20
C GLU A 37 -9.41 21.99 -7.33
N VAL A 38 -10.46 21.24 -6.94
CA VAL A 38 -10.38 20.01 -6.15
C VAL A 38 -9.54 18.95 -6.87
N PHE A 39 -9.76 18.77 -8.18
CA PHE A 39 -8.98 17.78 -8.95
C PHE A 39 -7.51 18.17 -9.04
N GLY A 40 -7.23 19.42 -9.42
CA GLY A 40 -5.87 19.94 -9.48
C GLY A 40 -5.15 19.83 -8.13
N LYS A 41 -5.84 20.16 -7.04
CA LYS A 41 -5.31 20.00 -5.67
C LYS A 41 -5.03 18.55 -5.33
N SER A 42 -5.87 17.61 -5.77
CA SER A 42 -5.63 16.18 -5.59
C SER A 42 -4.33 15.73 -6.26
N LEU A 43 -4.05 16.20 -7.48
CA LEU A 43 -2.80 15.91 -8.19
C LEU A 43 -1.56 16.46 -7.45
N GLU A 44 -1.65 17.66 -6.89
CA GLU A 44 -0.60 18.24 -6.07
C GLU A 44 -0.33 17.41 -4.80
N LEU A 45 -1.40 17.09 -4.06
CA LEU A 45 -1.31 16.32 -2.81
C LEU A 45 -0.78 14.89 -3.05
N MET A 46 -1.08 14.28 -4.20
CA MET A 46 -0.47 13.00 -4.58
C MET A 46 1.06 13.12 -4.63
N ARG A 47 1.62 14.21 -5.17
CA ARG A 47 3.09 14.39 -5.19
C ARG A 47 3.69 14.42 -3.79
N GLU A 48 2.99 15.00 -2.82
CA GLU A 48 3.43 15.01 -1.42
C GLU A 48 3.41 13.60 -0.81
N VAL A 49 2.32 12.85 -1.00
CA VAL A 49 2.15 11.50 -0.45
C VAL A 49 3.15 10.51 -1.05
N TRP A 50 3.39 10.56 -2.37
CA TRP A 50 4.38 9.71 -3.05
C TRP A 50 5.82 10.19 -2.88
N ARG A 51 6.01 11.42 -2.35
CA ARG A 51 7.31 12.10 -2.29
C ARG A 51 7.99 12.16 -3.66
N SER A 52 7.19 12.60 -4.64
CA SER A 52 7.58 12.72 -6.05
C SER A 52 7.19 14.09 -6.60
N PRO A 53 7.87 15.18 -6.20
CA PRO A 53 7.55 16.53 -6.64
C PRO A 53 7.65 16.73 -8.16
N LYS A 54 8.43 15.87 -8.85
CA LYS A 54 8.64 15.93 -10.31
C LYS A 54 7.81 14.91 -11.09
N GLY A 55 7.12 14.00 -10.40
CA GLY A 55 6.32 12.95 -11.01
C GLY A 55 5.05 13.49 -11.66
N GLN A 56 4.59 12.80 -12.69
CA GLN A 56 3.29 13.02 -13.32
C GLN A 56 2.25 12.12 -12.63
N PRO A 57 1.31 12.67 -11.88
CA PRO A 57 0.21 11.91 -11.31
C PRO A 57 -0.88 11.64 -12.35
N PHE A 58 -1.54 10.48 -12.21
CA PHE A 58 -2.75 10.12 -12.91
C PHE A 58 -3.81 9.67 -11.92
N ILE A 59 -5.02 10.20 -12.06
CA ILE A 59 -6.23 9.81 -11.33
C ILE A 59 -7.25 9.36 -12.36
N VAL A 60 -7.55 8.06 -12.39
CA VAL A 60 -8.42 7.47 -13.39
C VAL A 60 -9.50 6.63 -12.71
N SER A 61 -10.73 6.65 -13.25
CA SER A 61 -11.81 5.79 -12.75
C SER A 61 -11.44 4.32 -12.92
N GLY A 62 -11.34 3.58 -11.81
CA GLY A 62 -10.93 2.18 -11.80
C GLY A 62 -10.41 1.70 -10.45
N THR A 63 -9.56 0.72 -10.46
CA THR A 63 -8.99 0.11 -9.25
C THR A 63 -7.48 -0.05 -9.37
N GLY A 64 -6.81 -0.57 -8.33
CA GLY A 64 -5.39 -0.92 -8.40
C GLY A 64 -5.07 -1.88 -9.55
N THR A 65 -5.99 -2.77 -9.93
CA THR A 65 -5.81 -3.64 -11.10
C THR A 65 -5.74 -2.85 -12.40
N LEU A 66 -6.59 -1.82 -12.55
CA LEU A 66 -6.47 -0.91 -13.70
C LEU A 66 -5.15 -0.14 -13.66
N ALA A 67 -4.67 0.28 -12.49
CA ALA A 67 -3.38 0.96 -12.38
C ALA A 67 -2.21 0.07 -12.84
N MET A 68 -2.22 -1.24 -12.50
CA MET A 68 -1.26 -2.23 -13.01
C MET A 68 -1.36 -2.36 -14.54
N ASP A 69 -2.59 -2.51 -15.04
CA ASP A 69 -2.88 -2.64 -16.48
C ASP A 69 -2.44 -1.40 -17.26
N MET A 70 -2.73 -0.19 -16.76
CA MET A 70 -2.30 1.08 -17.36
C MET A 70 -0.77 1.20 -17.42
N ALA A 71 -0.06 0.81 -16.34
CA ALA A 71 1.40 0.84 -16.34
C ALA A 71 1.97 -0.11 -17.40
N ALA A 72 1.44 -1.33 -17.50
CA ALA A 72 1.85 -2.30 -18.51
C ALA A 72 1.50 -1.83 -19.93
N ALA A 73 0.27 -1.38 -20.17
CA ALA A 73 -0.18 -0.90 -21.47
C ALA A 73 0.70 0.21 -22.06
N ASN A 74 1.18 1.11 -21.22
CA ASN A 74 1.94 2.28 -21.65
C ASN A 74 3.46 2.05 -21.71
N LEU A 75 4.02 1.12 -20.94
CA LEU A 75 5.46 0.95 -20.79
C LEU A 75 6.01 -0.35 -21.39
N ILE A 76 5.14 -1.31 -21.71
CA ILE A 76 5.53 -2.60 -22.27
C ILE A 76 5.03 -2.70 -23.71
N GLU A 77 5.90 -3.18 -24.60
CA GLU A 77 5.60 -3.51 -25.98
C GLU A 77 5.78 -5.00 -26.23
N GLU A 78 5.16 -5.55 -27.27
CA GLU A 78 5.31 -6.95 -27.65
C GLU A 78 6.79 -7.32 -27.83
N GLY A 79 7.21 -8.42 -27.22
CA GLY A 79 8.60 -8.90 -27.25
C GLY A 79 9.50 -8.28 -26.18
N ASP A 80 9.07 -7.24 -25.44
CA ASP A 80 9.86 -6.69 -24.35
C ASP A 80 10.11 -7.74 -23.25
N SER A 81 11.32 -7.80 -22.72
CA SER A 81 11.62 -8.63 -21.55
C SER A 81 11.21 -7.91 -20.27
N VAL A 82 10.41 -8.57 -19.43
CA VAL A 82 9.96 -8.04 -18.14
C VAL A 82 10.33 -9.00 -17.00
N LEU A 83 10.96 -8.46 -15.95
CA LEU A 83 11.31 -9.21 -14.75
C LEU A 83 10.26 -8.96 -13.66
N VAL A 84 9.64 -10.01 -13.15
CA VAL A 84 8.62 -9.93 -12.10
C VAL A 84 9.20 -10.44 -10.78
N ILE A 85 9.24 -9.59 -9.76
CA ILE A 85 9.63 -9.93 -8.39
C ILE A 85 8.36 -10.24 -7.61
N SER A 86 8.12 -11.53 -7.33
CA SER A 86 6.89 -12.02 -6.72
C SER A 86 7.11 -12.56 -5.31
N THR A 87 6.30 -12.09 -4.36
CA THR A 87 6.20 -12.61 -2.99
C THR A 87 4.81 -13.20 -2.69
N GLY A 88 3.96 -13.34 -3.73
CA GLY A 88 2.62 -13.89 -3.59
C GLY A 88 1.75 -13.71 -4.84
N TYR A 89 0.45 -13.67 -4.62
CA TYR A 89 -0.58 -13.66 -5.66
C TYR A 89 -0.50 -12.43 -6.59
N PHE A 90 -0.19 -11.23 -6.03
CA PHE A 90 -0.24 -10.00 -6.82
C PHE A 90 0.99 -9.84 -7.74
N GLY A 91 2.13 -10.39 -7.35
CA GLY A 91 3.27 -10.51 -8.27
C GLY A 91 2.92 -11.40 -9.47
N LYS A 92 2.29 -12.56 -9.26
CA LYS A 92 1.82 -13.44 -10.34
C LYS A 92 0.79 -12.74 -11.23
N ARG A 93 -0.14 -11.96 -10.66
CA ARG A 93 -1.09 -11.14 -11.44
C ARG A 93 -0.38 -10.14 -12.35
N PHE A 94 0.69 -9.49 -11.87
CA PHE A 94 1.44 -8.56 -12.71
C PHE A 94 2.10 -9.27 -13.89
N LYS A 95 2.60 -10.50 -13.68
CA LYS A 95 3.07 -11.36 -14.77
C LYS A 95 1.96 -11.58 -15.80
N ASP A 96 0.78 -12.02 -15.35
CA ASP A 96 -0.35 -12.32 -16.24
C ASP A 96 -0.78 -11.09 -17.06
N ILE A 97 -0.68 -9.89 -16.47
CA ILE A 97 -0.95 -8.64 -17.17
C ILE A 97 0.13 -8.37 -18.22
N ALA A 98 1.41 -8.46 -17.86
CA ALA A 98 2.53 -8.22 -18.79
C ALA A 98 2.50 -9.22 -19.98
N ASP A 99 2.21 -10.48 -19.72
CA ASP A 99 2.08 -11.51 -20.77
C ASP A 99 0.99 -11.15 -21.81
N ARG A 100 -0.13 -10.52 -21.36
CA ARG A 100 -1.22 -10.09 -22.27
C ARG A 100 -0.80 -8.95 -23.19
N TYR A 101 0.22 -8.17 -22.81
CA TYR A 101 0.84 -7.17 -23.66
C TYR A 101 2.00 -7.74 -24.51
N GLY A 102 2.13 -9.06 -24.58
CA GLY A 102 3.12 -9.74 -25.40
C GLY A 102 4.54 -9.73 -24.83
N ALA A 103 4.71 -9.43 -23.53
CA ALA A 103 6.01 -9.44 -22.90
C ALA A 103 6.61 -10.86 -22.76
N ASN A 104 7.93 -10.94 -22.89
CA ASN A 104 8.71 -12.12 -22.50
C ASN A 104 9.02 -12.04 -20.99
N THR A 105 8.10 -12.53 -20.15
CA THR A 105 8.23 -12.41 -18.71
C THR A 105 9.16 -13.46 -18.10
N THR A 106 10.01 -13.02 -17.17
CA THR A 106 10.74 -13.88 -16.24
C THR A 106 10.22 -13.60 -14.84
N ILE A 107 9.82 -14.61 -14.09
CA ILE A 107 9.35 -14.44 -12.71
C ILE A 107 10.39 -14.98 -11.72
N LEU A 108 10.75 -14.18 -10.75
CA LEU A 108 11.46 -14.61 -9.55
C LEU A 108 10.45 -14.74 -8.42
N GLU A 109 10.15 -15.97 -8.03
CA GLU A 109 9.27 -16.25 -6.90
C GLU A 109 10.10 -16.47 -5.63
N ALA A 110 9.67 -15.81 -4.54
CA ALA A 110 10.21 -16.05 -3.21
C ALA A 110 9.63 -17.35 -2.64
N PRO A 111 10.39 -18.10 -1.83
CA PRO A 111 9.81 -19.11 -0.95
C PRO A 111 8.74 -18.47 -0.06
N LEU A 112 7.71 -19.25 0.29
CA LEU A 112 6.62 -18.76 1.14
C LEU A 112 7.16 -18.17 2.46
N GLY A 113 6.71 -16.97 2.78
CA GLY A 113 7.15 -16.27 3.98
C GLY A 113 8.47 -15.51 3.86
N GLU A 114 9.07 -15.46 2.67
CA GLU A 114 10.38 -14.84 2.41
C GLU A 114 10.32 -13.76 1.32
N VAL A 115 11.41 -13.04 1.15
CA VAL A 115 11.65 -12.09 0.04
C VAL A 115 12.75 -12.61 -0.88
N ILE A 116 12.80 -12.11 -2.11
CA ILE A 116 13.88 -12.42 -3.05
C ILE A 116 15.16 -11.68 -2.63
N SER A 117 16.29 -12.38 -2.57
CA SER A 117 17.57 -11.74 -2.27
C SER A 117 18.02 -10.83 -3.42
N LEU A 118 18.70 -9.73 -3.06
CA LEU A 118 19.26 -8.79 -4.04
C LEU A 118 20.25 -9.47 -4.98
N GLN A 119 21.03 -10.43 -4.48
CA GLN A 119 21.97 -11.22 -5.28
C GLN A 119 21.26 -12.02 -6.37
N ARG A 120 20.10 -12.61 -6.06
CA ARG A 120 19.29 -13.36 -7.03
C ARG A 120 18.71 -12.43 -8.09
N ILE A 121 18.21 -11.25 -7.69
CA ILE A 121 17.70 -10.24 -8.62
C ILE A 121 18.83 -9.73 -9.54
N GLU A 122 19.98 -9.38 -8.96
CA GLU A 122 21.12 -8.89 -9.74
C GLU A 122 21.67 -9.96 -10.69
N LYS A 123 21.74 -11.24 -10.25
CA LYS A 123 22.13 -12.34 -11.12
C LYS A 123 21.22 -12.45 -12.33
N GLU A 124 19.91 -12.30 -12.15
CA GLU A 124 18.96 -12.35 -13.24
C GLU A 124 19.09 -11.14 -14.18
N LEU A 125 19.23 -9.93 -13.65
CA LEU A 125 19.44 -8.70 -14.44
C LEU A 125 20.71 -8.72 -15.29
N LYS A 126 21.69 -9.58 -14.96
CA LYS A 126 22.91 -9.78 -15.76
C LYS A 126 22.71 -10.70 -16.96
N THR A 127 21.66 -11.51 -17.01
CA THR A 127 21.46 -12.52 -18.06
C THR A 127 21.08 -11.93 -19.41
N LYS A 128 20.28 -10.85 -19.37
CA LYS A 128 19.78 -10.13 -20.55
C LYS A 128 19.31 -8.74 -20.16
N HIS A 129 19.05 -7.87 -21.14
CA HIS A 129 18.41 -6.59 -20.88
C HIS A 129 16.91 -6.80 -20.61
N TYR A 130 16.42 -6.19 -19.51
CA TYR A 130 15.02 -6.11 -19.17
C TYR A 130 14.50 -4.69 -19.40
N LYS A 131 13.40 -4.54 -20.12
CA LYS A 131 12.70 -3.27 -20.32
C LYS A 131 12.18 -2.70 -19.00
N ALA A 132 11.57 -3.57 -18.21
CA ALA A 132 11.02 -3.22 -16.91
C ALA A 132 11.19 -4.36 -15.90
N LEU A 133 11.22 -4.00 -14.61
CA LEU A 133 10.98 -4.93 -13.53
C LEU A 133 9.79 -4.45 -12.68
N THR A 134 9.00 -5.40 -12.18
CA THR A 134 7.87 -5.12 -11.31
C THR A 134 8.16 -5.60 -9.89
N ILE A 135 7.77 -4.81 -8.90
CA ILE A 135 7.94 -5.11 -7.48
C ILE A 135 6.57 -5.00 -6.81
N THR A 136 6.08 -6.05 -6.18
CA THR A 136 4.94 -5.94 -5.26
C THR A 136 5.50 -5.52 -3.89
N HIS A 137 5.25 -4.27 -3.47
CA HIS A 137 5.81 -3.73 -2.23
C HIS A 137 5.28 -4.46 -1.00
N VAL A 138 3.94 -4.57 -0.89
CA VAL A 138 3.25 -5.43 0.07
C VAL A 138 2.33 -6.37 -0.69
N ASP A 139 2.62 -7.66 -0.67
CA ASP A 139 1.67 -8.60 -1.26
C ASP A 139 0.52 -8.87 -0.27
N THR A 140 -0.67 -8.46 -0.66
CA THR A 140 -1.87 -8.56 0.19
C THR A 140 -2.25 -10.01 0.49
N SER A 141 -1.77 -10.97 -0.30
CA SER A 141 -2.04 -12.39 -0.08
C SER A 141 -1.19 -12.99 1.05
N THR A 142 0.03 -12.49 1.24
CA THR A 142 1.01 -13.06 2.18
C THR A 142 1.35 -12.15 3.35
N GLY A 143 1.10 -10.85 3.22
CA GLY A 143 1.56 -9.85 4.18
C GLY A 143 3.07 -9.62 4.16
N ILE A 144 3.75 -10.01 3.08
CA ILE A 144 5.20 -9.80 2.92
C ILE A 144 5.46 -8.38 2.41
N LEU A 145 6.42 -7.72 3.06
CA LEU A 145 6.97 -6.42 2.69
C LEU A 145 8.32 -6.62 2.01
N ALA A 146 8.40 -6.33 0.72
CA ALA A 146 9.66 -6.24 -0.02
C ALA A 146 10.31 -4.88 0.23
N ASP A 147 11.65 -4.77 0.15
CA ASP A 147 12.35 -3.49 0.19
C ASP A 147 12.58 -2.97 -1.24
N PRO A 148 11.80 -1.99 -1.74
CA PRO A 148 11.92 -1.52 -3.10
C PRO A 148 13.14 -0.63 -3.33
N LYS A 149 13.70 -0.02 -2.30
CA LYS A 149 14.81 0.93 -2.43
C LYS A 149 16.08 0.32 -3.06
N PRO A 150 16.65 -0.80 -2.55
CA PRO A 150 17.80 -1.43 -3.19
C PRO A 150 17.45 -2.07 -4.54
N ILE A 151 16.22 -2.55 -4.73
CA ILE A 151 15.77 -3.14 -6.00
C ILE A 151 15.71 -2.06 -7.09
N ALA A 152 15.16 -0.87 -6.79
CA ALA A 152 15.14 0.26 -7.72
C ALA A 152 16.56 0.70 -8.12
N LYS A 153 17.53 0.69 -7.19
CA LYS A 153 18.94 0.97 -7.50
C LYS A 153 19.55 -0.06 -8.45
N LEU A 154 19.20 -1.33 -8.30
CA LEU A 154 19.61 -2.37 -9.25
C LEU A 154 18.95 -2.14 -10.62
N ALA A 155 17.66 -1.81 -10.67
CA ALA A 155 16.97 -1.47 -11.91
C ALA A 155 17.69 -0.34 -12.66
N GLN A 156 17.99 0.76 -11.97
CA GLN A 156 18.76 1.88 -12.55
C GLN A 156 20.14 1.45 -13.07
N LYS A 157 20.88 0.64 -12.27
CA LYS A 157 22.21 0.13 -12.68
C LYS A 157 22.17 -0.65 -13.99
N TYR A 158 21.07 -1.35 -14.27
CA TYR A 158 20.88 -2.17 -15.46
C TYR A 158 19.97 -1.51 -16.52
N ASN A 159 19.71 -0.20 -16.44
CA ASN A 159 18.84 0.54 -17.35
C ASN A 159 17.46 -0.10 -17.54
N THR A 160 16.89 -0.59 -16.46
CA THR A 160 15.59 -1.26 -16.39
C THR A 160 14.59 -0.35 -15.67
N LEU A 161 13.39 -0.13 -16.23
CA LEU A 161 12.33 0.61 -15.53
C LEU A 161 11.87 -0.14 -14.28
N SER A 162 11.60 0.57 -13.21
CA SER A 162 11.05 0.01 -11.97
C SER A 162 9.58 0.39 -11.78
N ILE A 163 8.69 -0.61 -11.70
CA ILE A 163 7.27 -0.44 -11.50
C ILE A 163 6.90 -1.03 -10.12
N LEU A 164 6.52 -0.18 -9.17
CA LEU A 164 6.13 -0.58 -7.83
C LEU A 164 4.60 -0.72 -7.75
N ASP A 165 4.13 -1.94 -7.55
CA ASP A 165 2.77 -2.16 -7.06
C ASP A 165 2.71 -1.76 -5.59
N GLY A 166 2.19 -0.58 -5.35
CA GLY A 166 1.97 0.03 -4.04
C GLY A 166 0.53 -0.08 -3.55
N VAL A 167 -0.30 -0.94 -4.15
CA VAL A 167 -1.73 -1.03 -3.82
C VAL A 167 -1.96 -1.24 -2.32
N CYS A 168 -1.19 -2.09 -1.68
CA CYS A 168 -1.34 -2.37 -0.25
C CYS A 168 -0.36 -1.59 0.65
N SER A 169 0.39 -0.63 0.09
CA SER A 169 1.49 0.05 0.80
C SER A 169 1.49 1.57 0.70
N VAL A 170 1.05 2.18 -0.41
CA VAL A 170 0.98 3.64 -0.52
C VAL A 170 0.13 4.22 0.60
N ALA A 171 0.65 5.25 1.26
CA ALA A 171 0.10 5.89 2.46
C ALA A 171 0.05 5.00 3.72
N GLY A 172 0.71 3.85 3.73
CA GLY A 172 0.85 2.97 4.91
C GLY A 172 2.29 2.56 5.20
N GLU A 173 3.08 2.32 4.14
CA GLU A 173 4.51 2.03 4.22
C GLU A 173 5.36 3.21 3.75
N GLU A 174 6.65 3.20 4.06
CA GLU A 174 7.54 4.24 3.56
C GLU A 174 7.76 4.08 2.05
N ILE A 175 7.47 5.14 1.29
CA ILE A 175 7.80 5.28 -0.12
C ILE A 175 8.37 6.68 -0.33
N LYS A 176 9.52 6.76 -1.01
CA LYS A 176 10.18 8.01 -1.41
C LYS A 176 10.52 7.89 -2.89
N GLN A 177 9.52 8.01 -3.74
CA GLN A 177 9.63 7.65 -5.16
C GLN A 177 10.84 8.28 -5.83
N ASP A 178 10.97 9.61 -5.85
CA ASP A 178 12.08 10.29 -6.51
C ASP A 178 13.43 9.96 -5.86
N GLN A 179 13.49 9.92 -4.52
CA GLN A 179 14.74 9.64 -3.81
C GLN A 179 15.23 8.20 -4.02
N TRP A 180 14.32 7.24 -4.17
CA TRP A 180 14.68 5.85 -4.42
C TRP A 180 14.86 5.55 -5.90
N GLY A 181 14.42 6.46 -6.79
CA GLY A 181 14.51 6.32 -8.22
C GLY A 181 13.53 5.29 -8.78
N LEU A 182 12.33 5.22 -8.22
CA LEU A 182 11.23 4.41 -8.73
C LEU A 182 10.57 5.12 -9.92
N ASP A 183 10.36 4.39 -11.02
CA ASP A 183 9.81 4.98 -12.24
C ASP A 183 8.29 5.09 -12.23
N VAL A 184 7.61 4.07 -11.71
CA VAL A 184 6.17 4.10 -11.51
C VAL A 184 5.84 3.57 -10.12
N VAL A 185 4.98 4.29 -9.40
CA VAL A 185 4.36 3.80 -8.16
C VAL A 185 2.85 3.90 -8.32
N LEU A 186 2.17 2.79 -8.25
CA LEU A 186 0.73 2.69 -8.47
C LEU A 186 -0.03 2.19 -7.23
N THR A 187 -1.31 2.59 -7.12
CA THR A 187 -2.21 2.12 -6.06
C THR A 187 -3.68 2.22 -6.47
N GLY A 188 -4.56 1.78 -5.58
CA GLY A 188 -6.00 1.99 -5.66
C GLY A 188 -6.52 2.76 -4.44
N SER A 189 -7.66 3.43 -4.57
CA SER A 189 -8.21 4.31 -3.53
C SER A 189 -8.63 3.60 -2.23
N GLN A 190 -9.05 2.32 -2.30
CA GLN A 190 -9.72 1.59 -1.22
C GLN A 190 -8.79 0.99 -0.16
N LYS A 191 -7.50 1.30 -0.21
CA LYS A 191 -6.46 0.84 0.71
C LYS A 191 -6.07 1.97 1.68
N ALA A 192 -4.81 2.11 2.05
CA ALA A 192 -4.38 3.11 3.02
C ALA A 192 -4.58 4.57 2.56
N ILE A 193 -4.91 4.82 1.30
CA ILE A 193 -5.43 6.11 0.83
C ILE A 193 -6.78 6.43 1.49
N GLY A 194 -7.60 5.43 1.82
CA GLY A 194 -8.80 5.64 2.65
C GLY A 194 -9.99 6.26 1.92
N VAL A 195 -10.17 5.95 0.64
CA VAL A 195 -11.34 6.36 -0.17
C VAL A 195 -12.02 5.10 -0.71
N PRO A 196 -13.34 5.06 -0.87
CA PRO A 196 -14.02 3.91 -1.48
C PRO A 196 -13.39 3.45 -2.80
N PRO A 197 -13.52 2.15 -3.16
CA PRO A 197 -13.00 1.65 -4.42
C PRO A 197 -13.61 2.40 -5.61
N GLY A 198 -12.78 2.72 -6.60
CA GLY A 198 -13.22 3.42 -7.81
C GLY A 198 -12.17 4.32 -8.45
N LEU A 199 -10.96 4.44 -7.84
CA LEU A 199 -9.86 5.20 -8.43
C LEU A 199 -8.60 4.34 -8.57
N ALA A 200 -8.02 4.36 -9.77
CA ALA A 200 -6.66 3.95 -10.09
C ALA A 200 -5.75 5.17 -9.99
N LEU A 201 -4.71 5.09 -9.19
CA LEU A 201 -3.80 6.19 -8.90
C LEU A 201 -2.38 5.78 -9.29
N LEU A 202 -1.73 6.57 -10.15
CA LEU A 202 -0.35 6.33 -10.58
C LEU A 202 0.47 7.61 -10.40
N MET A 203 1.74 7.42 -10.06
CA MET A 203 2.76 8.47 -10.10
C MET A 203 3.87 7.98 -11.01
N VAL A 204 4.14 8.72 -12.09
CA VAL A 204 5.04 8.32 -13.18
C VAL A 204 6.23 9.26 -13.23
N SER A 205 7.46 8.70 -13.21
CA SER A 205 8.70 9.47 -13.27
C SER A 205 8.90 10.13 -14.65
N LYS A 206 9.79 11.11 -14.71
CA LYS A 206 10.20 11.72 -15.98
C LYS A 206 10.78 10.66 -16.93
N THR A 207 11.59 9.76 -16.43
CA THR A 207 12.20 8.65 -17.20
C THR A 207 11.12 7.75 -17.81
N ALA A 208 10.15 7.31 -17.04
CA ALA A 208 9.05 6.49 -17.57
C ALA A 208 8.19 7.24 -18.60
N MET A 209 7.96 8.55 -18.39
CA MET A 209 7.27 9.39 -19.39
C MET A 209 8.07 9.55 -20.68
N GLU A 210 9.39 9.59 -20.61
CA GLU A 210 10.25 9.61 -21.80
C GLU A 210 10.22 8.27 -22.55
N VAL A 211 10.29 7.15 -21.82
CA VAL A 211 10.16 5.81 -22.41
C VAL A 211 8.81 5.64 -23.10
N TRP A 212 7.72 6.08 -22.47
CA TRP A 212 6.38 6.06 -23.07
C TRP A 212 6.31 6.88 -24.37
N ARG A 213 6.87 8.11 -24.42
CA ARG A 213 6.87 8.94 -25.63
C ARG A 213 7.68 8.33 -26.78
N ASN A 214 8.68 7.51 -26.45
CA ASN A 214 9.57 6.88 -27.42
C ASN A 214 9.10 5.46 -27.81
N ARG A 215 7.84 5.09 -27.50
CA ARG A 215 7.25 3.84 -27.96
C ARG A 215 7.28 3.74 -29.48
N LYS A 216 7.46 2.51 -29.97
CA LYS A 216 7.44 2.18 -31.40
C LYS A 216 6.04 1.81 -31.88
N THR A 217 5.19 1.32 -30.98
CA THR A 217 3.83 0.86 -31.26
C THR A 217 2.80 1.68 -30.50
N PRO A 218 1.59 1.89 -31.03
CA PRO A 218 0.52 2.57 -30.32
C PRO A 218 0.07 1.75 -29.09
N VAL A 219 -0.50 2.43 -28.10
CA VAL A 219 -1.18 1.75 -26.99
C VAL A 219 -2.54 1.27 -27.50
N PHE A 220 -2.77 -0.04 -27.53
CA PHE A 220 -4.00 -0.62 -28.08
C PHE A 220 -5.23 -0.46 -27.16
N ASN A 221 -5.00 -0.36 -25.85
CA ASN A 221 -6.09 -0.18 -24.88
C ASN A 221 -6.46 1.31 -24.82
N TYR A 222 -7.58 1.67 -25.47
CA TYR A 222 -8.02 3.06 -25.60
C TYR A 222 -8.19 3.78 -24.25
N TYR A 223 -8.78 3.09 -23.24
CA TYR A 223 -9.03 3.70 -21.94
C TYR A 223 -7.76 3.84 -21.09
N SER A 224 -6.80 2.93 -21.23
CA SER A 224 -5.54 2.95 -20.46
C SER A 224 -4.47 3.87 -21.08
N ASP A 225 -4.66 4.38 -22.30
CA ASP A 225 -3.67 5.15 -23.03
C ASP A 225 -3.42 6.52 -22.39
N TRP A 226 -2.17 6.78 -22.00
CA TRP A 226 -1.75 8.07 -21.44
C TRP A 226 -1.85 9.23 -22.44
N ASN A 227 -1.87 8.98 -23.75
CA ASN A 227 -2.14 10.03 -24.74
C ASN A 227 -3.48 10.71 -24.51
N ASN A 228 -4.48 9.95 -24.02
CA ASN A 228 -5.80 10.45 -23.71
C ASN A 228 -5.86 11.12 -22.32
N TRP A 229 -5.16 10.58 -21.33
CA TRP A 229 -5.25 11.04 -19.94
C TRP A 229 -4.28 12.17 -19.58
N LEU A 230 -3.09 12.21 -20.18
CA LEU A 230 -2.10 13.23 -19.84
C LEU A 230 -2.58 14.66 -20.11
N PRO A 231 -3.23 14.95 -21.27
CA PRO A 231 -3.81 16.28 -21.48
C PRO A 231 -4.84 16.67 -20.41
N ILE A 232 -5.64 15.71 -19.93
CA ILE A 232 -6.62 15.93 -18.88
C ILE A 232 -5.94 16.26 -17.55
N MET A 233 -4.94 15.47 -17.14
CA MET A 233 -4.19 15.74 -15.90
C MET A 233 -3.56 17.12 -15.94
N ARG A 234 -2.93 17.49 -17.04
CA ARG A 234 -2.30 18.80 -17.23
C ARG A 234 -3.31 19.96 -17.21
N ALA A 235 -4.46 19.79 -17.87
CA ALA A 235 -5.50 20.81 -17.84
C ALA A 235 -5.98 21.07 -16.40
N TYR A 236 -6.22 20.02 -15.60
CA TYR A 236 -6.62 20.20 -14.20
C TYR A 236 -5.49 20.78 -13.33
N GLU A 237 -4.22 20.44 -13.61
CA GLU A 237 -3.07 21.11 -12.96
C GLU A 237 -3.02 22.61 -13.28
N GLU A 238 -3.37 22.99 -14.50
CA GLU A 238 -3.46 24.38 -14.95
C GLU A 238 -4.81 25.05 -14.60
N ARG A 239 -5.69 24.37 -13.86
CA ARG A 239 -7.05 24.84 -13.50
C ARG A 239 -7.91 25.17 -14.72
N LYS A 240 -7.79 24.35 -15.78
CA LYS A 240 -8.57 24.47 -17.01
C LYS A 240 -9.54 23.30 -17.17
N PRO A 241 -10.73 23.53 -17.79
CA PRO A 241 -11.63 22.44 -18.12
C PRO A 241 -11.06 21.56 -19.23
N ALA A 242 -11.26 20.24 -19.09
CA ALA A 242 -10.89 19.26 -20.12
C ALA A 242 -11.79 18.03 -20.03
N TYR A 243 -11.88 17.29 -21.13
CA TYR A 243 -12.71 16.09 -21.22
C TYR A 243 -12.06 15.02 -22.12
N PHE A 244 -12.00 13.82 -21.58
CA PHE A 244 -11.76 12.58 -22.32
C PHE A 244 -12.77 11.51 -21.86
N GLY A 245 -12.91 11.33 -20.57
CA GLY A 245 -13.89 10.45 -19.92
C GLY A 245 -14.40 11.11 -18.65
N THR A 246 -15.67 10.94 -18.34
CA THR A 246 -16.28 11.57 -17.16
C THR A 246 -15.60 11.08 -15.88
N PRO A 247 -14.95 11.95 -15.10
CA PRO A 247 -14.33 11.57 -13.85
C PRO A 247 -15.40 11.27 -12.79
N PRO A 248 -15.13 10.38 -11.81
CA PRO A 248 -16.04 10.09 -10.71
C PRO A 248 -16.00 11.23 -9.68
N VAL A 249 -16.75 12.31 -9.94
CA VAL A 249 -16.69 13.60 -9.24
C VAL A 249 -16.64 13.43 -7.73
N ASN A 250 -17.62 12.75 -7.12
CA ASN A 250 -17.69 12.59 -5.68
C ASN A 250 -16.53 11.78 -5.09
N LEU A 251 -15.99 10.80 -5.83
CA LEU A 251 -14.82 10.06 -5.40
C LEU A 251 -13.55 10.93 -5.39
N ILE A 252 -13.45 11.87 -6.31
CA ILE A 252 -12.32 12.81 -6.38
C ILE A 252 -12.40 13.84 -5.25
N VAL A 253 -13.61 14.32 -4.92
CA VAL A 253 -13.85 15.17 -3.74
C VAL A 253 -13.45 14.43 -2.45
N ALA A 254 -13.84 13.16 -2.34
CA ALA A 254 -13.43 12.31 -1.23
C ALA A 254 -11.92 12.04 -1.20
N LEU A 255 -11.28 11.91 -2.38
CA LEU A 255 -9.83 11.72 -2.50
C LEU A 255 -9.07 12.96 -2.00
N GLU A 256 -9.47 14.15 -2.41
CA GLU A 256 -8.86 15.40 -1.96
C GLU A 256 -8.95 15.53 -0.44
N THR A 257 -10.11 15.23 0.13
CA THR A 257 -10.32 15.23 1.58
C THR A 257 -9.40 14.24 2.29
N SER A 258 -9.28 13.02 1.78
CA SER A 258 -8.40 12.01 2.37
C SER A 258 -6.93 12.38 2.24
N LEU A 259 -6.48 12.87 1.09
CA LEU A 259 -5.09 13.30 0.89
C LEU A 259 -4.73 14.47 1.80
N LYS A 260 -5.64 15.42 2.06
CA LYS A 260 -5.46 16.49 3.05
C LYS A 260 -5.25 15.93 4.47
N ILE A 261 -6.04 14.93 4.86
CA ILE A 261 -5.88 14.26 6.18
C ILE A 261 -4.50 13.59 6.26
N ILE A 262 -4.09 12.87 5.21
CA ILE A 262 -2.79 12.20 5.15
C ILE A 262 -1.64 13.21 5.23
N CYS A 263 -1.69 14.29 4.47
CA CYS A 263 -0.67 15.33 4.48
C CYS A 263 -0.62 16.09 5.83
N LYS A 264 -1.78 16.31 6.47
CA LYS A 264 -1.85 16.91 7.80
C LYS A 264 -1.24 16.02 8.90
N GLU A 265 -1.45 14.71 8.85
CA GLU A 265 -0.76 13.74 9.70
C GLU A 265 0.75 13.72 9.40
N GLY A 266 1.11 13.91 8.13
CA GLY A 266 2.47 13.82 7.61
C GLY A 266 2.91 12.37 7.39
N MET A 267 3.48 12.09 6.21
CA MET A 267 3.86 10.72 5.79
C MET A 267 4.81 10.02 6.77
N ARG A 268 5.72 10.76 7.40
CA ARG A 268 6.65 10.18 8.39
C ARG A 268 5.92 9.66 9.63
N GLU A 269 5.04 10.46 10.21
CA GLU A 269 4.29 10.08 11.42
C GLU A 269 3.26 9.00 11.09
N ARG A 270 2.64 9.07 9.91
CA ARG A 270 1.70 8.06 9.43
C ARG A 270 2.36 6.69 9.28
N VAL A 271 3.49 6.59 8.60
CA VAL A 271 4.27 5.34 8.48
C VAL A 271 4.67 4.82 9.85
N LYS A 272 5.15 5.69 10.74
CA LYS A 272 5.54 5.32 12.10
C LYS A 272 4.36 4.78 12.91
N ARG A 273 3.17 5.39 12.77
CA ARG A 273 1.95 4.89 13.43
C ARG A 273 1.62 3.48 12.96
N HIS A 274 1.65 3.21 11.64
CA HIS A 274 1.43 1.87 11.09
C HIS A 274 2.46 0.86 11.63
N GLN A 275 3.74 1.22 11.67
CA GLN A 275 4.80 0.35 12.21
C GLN A 275 4.57 -0.03 13.68
N ILE A 276 4.21 0.96 14.52
CA ILE A 276 3.94 0.73 15.96
C ILE A 276 2.72 -0.17 16.13
N LEU A 277 1.61 0.14 15.45
CA LEU A 277 0.37 -0.63 15.54
C LEU A 277 0.56 -2.05 15.04
N ALA A 278 1.22 -2.23 13.90
CA ALA A 278 1.48 -3.55 13.33
C ALA A 278 2.37 -4.41 14.21
N LYS A 279 3.44 -3.83 14.78
CA LYS A 279 4.36 -4.55 15.69
C LYS A 279 3.59 -5.03 16.92
N ALA A 280 2.84 -4.14 17.57
CA ALA A 280 2.06 -4.47 18.75
C ALA A 280 0.97 -5.51 18.43
N PHE A 281 0.29 -5.35 17.29
CA PHE A 281 -0.75 -6.30 16.87
C PHE A 281 -0.19 -7.70 16.60
N ARG A 282 0.94 -7.81 15.90
CA ARG A 282 1.59 -9.12 15.68
C ARG A 282 2.07 -9.75 16.99
N ALA A 283 2.52 -8.97 17.97
CA ALA A 283 2.83 -9.50 19.31
C ALA A 283 1.59 -10.08 19.99
N GLY A 284 0.44 -9.40 19.90
CA GLY A 284 -0.85 -9.91 20.35
C GLY A 284 -1.24 -11.21 19.65
N ILE A 285 -1.13 -11.27 18.32
CA ILE A 285 -1.39 -12.49 17.52
C ILE A 285 -0.49 -13.65 17.96
N SER A 286 0.81 -13.42 18.12
CA SER A 286 1.77 -14.44 18.55
C SER A 286 1.47 -14.98 19.95
N SER A 287 0.96 -14.14 20.86
CA SER A 287 0.56 -14.58 22.20
C SER A 287 -0.66 -15.51 22.22
N LEU A 288 -1.42 -15.54 21.11
CA LEU A 288 -2.49 -16.52 20.87
C LEU A 288 -1.97 -17.83 20.28
N LYS A 289 -0.65 -18.02 20.19
CA LYS A 289 0.02 -19.16 19.54
C LYS A 289 -0.32 -19.27 18.04
N LEU A 290 -0.55 -18.14 17.41
CA LEU A 290 -0.79 -18.06 15.96
C LEU A 290 0.50 -17.64 15.25
N GLU A 291 0.89 -18.42 14.24
CA GLU A 291 2.05 -18.12 13.40
C GLU A 291 1.64 -17.22 12.23
N THR A 292 2.51 -16.30 11.84
CA THR A 292 2.32 -15.43 10.67
C THR A 292 2.99 -16.02 9.44
N ILE A 293 2.46 -15.71 8.24
CA ILE A 293 3.10 -16.13 6.98
C ILE A 293 4.50 -15.54 6.83
N PRO A 294 4.75 -14.23 7.05
CA PRO A 294 6.10 -13.69 7.03
C PRO A 294 6.95 -14.31 8.14
N LYS A 295 8.10 -14.92 7.77
CA LYS A 295 8.99 -15.63 8.69
C LYS A 295 9.64 -14.73 9.75
N THR A 296 9.72 -13.42 9.50
CA THR A 296 10.29 -12.45 10.43
C THR A 296 9.51 -11.13 10.41
N ASN A 297 9.53 -10.41 11.54
CA ASN A 297 8.92 -9.09 11.62
C ASN A 297 9.55 -8.05 10.67
N LYS A 298 10.79 -8.27 10.23
CA LYS A 298 11.51 -7.35 9.32
C LYS A 298 10.86 -7.30 7.93
N ILE A 299 10.30 -8.41 7.48
CA ILE A 299 9.65 -8.54 6.17
C ILE A 299 8.13 -8.67 6.29
N ALA A 300 7.58 -8.41 7.47
CA ALA A 300 6.14 -8.38 7.69
C ALA A 300 5.59 -6.96 7.43
N ALA A 301 4.52 -6.88 6.66
CA ALA A 301 3.87 -5.62 6.34
C ALA A 301 3.33 -4.88 7.58
N ASN A 302 3.34 -3.55 7.52
CA ASN A 302 2.74 -2.72 8.56
C ASN A 302 1.29 -2.33 8.23
N THR A 303 0.77 -2.79 7.09
CA THR A 303 -0.59 -2.51 6.62
C THR A 303 -1.56 -3.67 6.80
N LEU A 304 -1.05 -4.89 6.95
CA LEU A 304 -1.84 -6.08 7.25
C LEU A 304 -1.03 -7.14 7.99
N THR A 305 -1.73 -8.06 8.64
CA THR A 305 -1.18 -9.30 9.20
C THR A 305 -1.87 -10.49 8.57
N ALA A 306 -1.09 -11.45 8.05
CA ALA A 306 -1.55 -12.74 7.56
C ALA A 306 -1.07 -13.83 8.53
N ALA A 307 -2.02 -14.59 9.13
CA ALA A 307 -1.71 -15.60 10.14
C ALA A 307 -2.42 -16.92 9.84
N TYR A 308 -1.76 -18.03 10.13
CA TYR A 308 -2.34 -19.35 9.98
C TYR A 308 -3.48 -19.60 10.97
N TYR A 309 -4.45 -20.39 10.55
CA TYR A 309 -5.42 -20.94 11.49
C TYR A 309 -4.72 -21.91 12.44
N PRO A 310 -5.16 -22.01 13.72
CA PRO A 310 -4.64 -23.03 14.61
C PRO A 310 -4.95 -24.45 14.07
N GLU A 311 -4.09 -25.41 14.38
CA GLU A 311 -4.31 -26.80 14.03
C GLU A 311 -5.64 -27.31 14.60
N GLY A 312 -6.41 -28.05 13.82
CA GLY A 312 -7.70 -28.62 14.20
C GLY A 312 -8.88 -27.63 14.17
N ILE A 313 -8.66 -26.33 13.84
CA ILE A 313 -9.74 -25.36 13.72
C ILE A 313 -10.06 -25.09 12.25
N ASP A 314 -11.33 -25.31 11.88
CA ASP A 314 -11.83 -24.97 10.55
C ASP A 314 -11.87 -23.45 10.36
N GLY A 315 -11.20 -22.96 9.32
CA GLY A 315 -11.06 -21.53 9.04
C GLY A 315 -12.40 -20.84 8.77
N ALA A 316 -13.33 -21.48 8.07
CA ALA A 316 -14.65 -20.90 7.78
C ALA A 316 -15.47 -20.72 9.06
N THR A 317 -15.40 -21.69 9.96
CA THR A 317 -16.04 -21.64 11.28
C THR A 317 -15.43 -20.52 12.13
N LEU A 318 -14.09 -20.38 12.17
CA LEU A 318 -13.43 -19.30 12.91
C LEU A 318 -13.84 -17.92 12.37
N LEU A 319 -13.84 -17.72 11.05
CA LEU A 319 -14.28 -16.46 10.43
C LEU A 319 -15.72 -16.12 10.78
N THR A 320 -16.61 -17.13 10.81
CA THR A 320 -18.02 -16.97 11.19
C THR A 320 -18.15 -16.55 12.65
N LYS A 321 -17.40 -17.18 13.56
CA LYS A 321 -17.37 -16.83 14.98
C LYS A 321 -16.87 -15.41 15.23
N ILE A 322 -15.79 -14.98 14.52
CA ILE A 322 -15.29 -13.61 14.60
C ILE A 322 -16.35 -12.62 14.08
N ALA A 323 -17.02 -12.94 12.97
CA ALA A 323 -18.09 -12.10 12.43
C ALA A 323 -19.32 -11.99 13.37
N ASN A 324 -19.61 -13.04 14.17
CA ASN A 324 -20.62 -13.01 15.21
C ASN A 324 -20.20 -12.15 16.43
N ASN A 325 -18.91 -11.94 16.60
CA ASN A 325 -18.32 -10.98 17.55
C ASN A 325 -18.16 -9.56 16.97
N ASN A 326 -18.93 -9.22 15.92
CA ASN A 326 -18.99 -7.90 15.26
C ASN A 326 -17.69 -7.41 14.60
N VAL A 327 -16.79 -8.31 14.22
CA VAL A 327 -15.57 -8.00 13.48
C VAL A 327 -15.53 -8.82 12.19
N ILE A 328 -15.22 -8.17 11.06
CA ILE A 328 -15.06 -8.83 9.75
C ILE A 328 -13.59 -8.83 9.39
N ILE A 329 -13.01 -10.02 9.23
CA ILE A 329 -11.66 -10.24 8.70
C ILE A 329 -11.72 -11.07 7.42
N ALA A 330 -10.61 -11.17 6.67
CA ALA A 330 -10.56 -11.89 5.41
C ALA A 330 -9.92 -13.26 5.56
N GLY A 331 -10.42 -14.26 4.85
CA GLY A 331 -9.74 -15.55 4.67
C GLY A 331 -8.51 -15.45 3.77
N GLY A 332 -7.87 -16.60 3.51
CA GLY A 332 -6.71 -16.70 2.63
C GLY A 332 -7.02 -16.31 1.18
N LEU A 333 -5.98 -15.90 0.44
CA LEU A 333 -6.08 -15.52 -0.97
C LEU A 333 -5.14 -16.31 -1.88
N LEU A 334 -4.00 -16.81 -1.36
CA LEU A 334 -3.14 -17.71 -2.11
C LEU A 334 -3.92 -18.99 -2.45
N PRO A 335 -4.06 -19.37 -3.73
CA PRO A 335 -4.86 -20.53 -4.12
C PRO A 335 -4.46 -21.81 -3.38
N GLU A 336 -3.15 -22.07 -3.26
CA GLU A 336 -2.56 -23.23 -2.61
C GLU A 336 -2.74 -23.29 -1.09
N LEU A 337 -3.05 -22.17 -0.44
CA LEU A 337 -3.20 -22.03 1.01
C LEU A 337 -4.53 -21.39 1.43
N LYS A 338 -5.48 -21.24 0.51
CA LYS A 338 -6.69 -20.45 0.70
C LYS A 338 -7.47 -20.77 1.98
N THR A 339 -7.47 -22.02 2.38
CA THR A 339 -8.19 -22.53 3.55
C THR A 339 -7.34 -22.63 4.82
N SER A 340 -6.04 -22.25 4.77
CA SER A 340 -5.08 -22.47 5.85
C SER A 340 -4.79 -21.23 6.70
N TYR A 341 -5.22 -20.04 6.27
CA TYR A 341 -4.88 -18.80 6.94
C TYR A 341 -5.93 -17.70 6.76
N PHE A 342 -5.82 -16.66 7.56
CA PHE A 342 -6.65 -15.46 7.50
C PHE A 342 -5.78 -14.20 7.41
N ARG A 343 -6.42 -13.07 7.04
CA ARG A 343 -5.76 -11.77 6.91
C ARG A 343 -6.56 -10.70 7.64
N ILE A 344 -5.85 -9.85 8.36
CA ILE A 344 -6.40 -8.70 9.06
C ILE A 344 -5.72 -7.45 8.51
N GLY A 345 -6.50 -6.52 7.96
CA GLY A 345 -6.01 -5.20 7.53
C GLY A 345 -5.93 -4.27 8.73
N HIS A 346 -4.84 -3.52 8.84
CA HIS A 346 -4.66 -2.50 9.88
C HIS A 346 -4.00 -1.26 9.30
N MET A 347 -4.51 -0.81 8.16
CA MET A 347 -4.01 0.35 7.41
C MET A 347 -5.01 1.52 7.42
N GLY A 348 -4.52 2.67 6.98
CA GLY A 348 -5.34 3.87 6.83
C GLY A 348 -5.66 4.52 8.18
N SER A 349 -6.94 4.63 8.52
CA SER A 349 -7.45 5.27 9.72
C SER A 349 -7.54 4.36 10.95
N VAL A 350 -7.08 3.12 10.85
CA VAL A 350 -7.15 2.15 11.97
C VAL A 350 -6.51 2.72 13.22
N SER A 351 -7.24 2.59 14.34
CA SER A 351 -6.87 3.05 15.67
C SER A 351 -6.41 1.89 16.58
N VAL A 352 -5.87 2.25 17.75
CA VAL A 352 -5.58 1.30 18.83
C VAL A 352 -6.84 0.55 19.26
N ASN A 353 -7.99 1.23 19.38
CA ASN A 353 -9.24 0.64 19.84
C ASN A 353 -9.79 -0.38 18.84
N ASP A 354 -9.63 -0.15 17.53
CA ASP A 354 -10.03 -1.11 16.51
C ASP A 354 -9.25 -2.43 16.66
N LEU A 355 -7.94 -2.34 16.90
CA LEU A 355 -7.10 -3.52 17.08
C LEU A 355 -7.39 -4.25 18.40
N ILE A 356 -7.73 -3.54 19.46
CA ILE A 356 -8.22 -4.12 20.71
C ILE A 356 -9.53 -4.90 20.46
N ALA A 357 -10.46 -4.32 19.71
CA ALA A 357 -11.72 -4.99 19.37
C ALA A 357 -11.47 -6.27 18.55
N VAL A 358 -10.54 -6.24 17.60
CA VAL A 358 -10.16 -7.41 16.79
C VAL A 358 -9.56 -8.52 17.68
N LEU A 359 -8.56 -8.18 18.51
CA LEU A 359 -7.93 -9.17 19.41
C LEU A 359 -8.95 -9.79 20.36
N GLY A 360 -9.82 -8.98 20.96
CA GLY A 360 -10.89 -9.48 21.83
C GLY A 360 -11.90 -10.36 21.11
N ALA A 361 -12.27 -10.03 19.86
CA ALA A 361 -13.15 -10.88 19.05
C ALA A 361 -12.48 -12.21 18.67
N LEU A 362 -11.18 -12.16 18.34
CA LEU A 362 -10.39 -13.34 18.00
C LEU A 362 -10.20 -14.26 19.21
N GLU A 363 -9.89 -13.74 20.40
CA GLU A 363 -9.80 -14.51 21.63
C GLU A 363 -11.12 -15.26 21.93
N ARG A 364 -12.24 -14.54 21.91
CA ARG A 364 -13.56 -15.16 22.16
C ARG A 364 -13.86 -16.28 21.17
N ALA A 365 -13.63 -16.03 19.87
CA ALA A 365 -13.87 -17.03 18.84
C ALA A 365 -12.98 -18.26 19.00
N LEU A 366 -11.70 -18.08 19.33
CA LEU A 366 -10.76 -19.18 19.58
C LEU A 366 -11.12 -20.00 20.81
N LEU A 367 -11.50 -19.35 21.91
CA LEU A 367 -11.96 -20.01 23.13
C LEU A 367 -13.24 -20.82 22.89
N GLU A 368 -14.23 -20.26 22.18
CA GLU A 368 -15.46 -20.95 21.79
C GLU A 368 -15.20 -22.22 20.94
N LEU A 369 -14.07 -22.25 20.22
CA LEU A 369 -13.63 -23.39 19.41
C LEU A 369 -12.66 -24.34 20.15
N GLY A 370 -12.44 -24.11 21.44
CA GLY A 370 -11.62 -24.97 22.30
C GLY A 370 -10.11 -24.75 22.13
N HIS A 371 -9.66 -23.68 21.48
CA HIS A 371 -8.24 -23.37 21.38
C HIS A 371 -7.68 -22.94 22.75
N ASN A 372 -6.59 -23.57 23.16
CA ASN A 372 -6.01 -23.38 24.49
C ASN A 372 -5.17 -22.10 24.58
N ILE A 373 -5.82 -21.01 24.97
CA ILE A 373 -5.24 -19.68 25.21
C ILE A 373 -5.66 -19.14 26.58
N VAL A 374 -4.92 -18.17 27.08
CA VAL A 374 -5.27 -17.45 28.33
C VAL A 374 -6.08 -16.21 27.91
N PRO A 375 -7.34 -16.06 28.39
CA PRO A 375 -8.17 -14.90 28.11
C PRO A 375 -7.47 -13.58 28.50
N GLY A 376 -7.56 -12.58 27.65
CA GLY A 376 -6.94 -11.26 27.86
C GLY A 376 -5.44 -11.20 27.57
N LYS A 377 -4.77 -12.33 27.27
CA LYS A 377 -3.32 -12.36 27.04
C LYS A 377 -2.90 -11.58 25.80
N SER A 378 -3.67 -11.65 24.71
CA SER A 378 -3.35 -10.89 23.50
C SER A 378 -3.48 -9.38 23.72
N LEU A 379 -4.47 -8.97 24.50
CA LEU A 379 -4.71 -7.57 24.86
C LEU A 379 -3.58 -7.02 25.76
N GLU A 380 -3.20 -7.79 26.77
CA GLU A 380 -2.07 -7.46 27.65
C GLU A 380 -0.79 -7.29 26.85
N THR A 381 -0.46 -8.27 25.99
CA THR A 381 0.76 -8.26 25.16
C THR A 381 0.76 -7.08 24.19
N PHE A 382 -0.36 -6.82 23.52
CA PHE A 382 -0.53 -5.68 22.63
C PHE A 382 -0.30 -4.34 23.32
N GLN A 383 -0.91 -4.13 24.50
CA GLN A 383 -0.77 -2.88 25.25
C GLN A 383 0.64 -2.68 25.77
N ASN A 384 1.28 -3.73 26.30
CA ASN A 384 2.67 -3.66 26.76
C ASN A 384 3.64 -3.27 25.63
N GLU A 385 3.47 -3.83 24.42
CA GLU A 385 4.27 -3.48 23.26
C GLU A 385 4.06 -2.02 22.83
N LEU A 386 2.82 -1.49 22.90
CA LEU A 386 2.53 -0.09 22.64
C LEU A 386 3.21 0.85 23.65
N LEU A 387 3.20 0.52 24.93
CA LEU A 387 3.84 1.31 25.98
C LEU A 387 5.36 1.36 25.79
N THR A 388 6.00 0.22 25.55
CA THR A 388 7.43 0.12 25.26
C THR A 388 7.82 0.98 24.03
N SER A 389 7.01 0.95 22.99
CA SER A 389 7.22 1.75 21.76
C SER A 389 7.08 3.27 22.01
N LYS A 390 6.29 3.70 22.99
CA LYS A 390 6.16 5.11 23.40
C LYS A 390 7.33 5.58 24.27
N GLN A 391 7.81 4.75 25.19
CA GLN A 391 8.95 5.07 26.08
C GLN A 391 10.25 5.29 25.29
N SER A 392 10.57 4.40 24.36
CA SER A 392 11.72 4.54 23.46
C SER A 392 11.67 5.82 22.60
N LYS A 393 10.49 6.40 22.41
CA LYS A 393 10.29 7.68 21.71
C LYS A 393 10.66 8.88 22.60
N ASN A 394 10.30 8.82 23.86
CA ASN A 394 10.59 9.91 24.82
C ASN A 394 12.09 9.96 25.17
N GLU A 395 12.74 8.81 25.34
CA GLU A 395 14.20 8.73 25.60
C GLU A 395 15.01 9.29 24.41
N LYS A 396 14.61 8.97 23.16
CA LYS A 396 15.28 9.52 21.96
C LYS A 396 15.00 11.01 21.72
N ARG A 397 13.92 11.56 22.25
CA ARG A 397 13.65 13.01 22.24
C ARG A 397 14.48 13.73 23.31
N GLY A 398 14.49 13.21 24.52
CA GLY A 398 15.28 13.78 25.61
C GLY A 398 16.80 13.76 25.32
N SER A 399 17.32 12.68 24.70
CA SER A 399 18.73 12.62 24.30
C SER A 399 19.08 13.58 23.15
N LYS A 400 18.15 13.88 22.24
CA LYS A 400 18.37 14.89 21.18
C LYS A 400 18.30 16.32 21.73
N GLU A 401 17.41 16.59 22.65
CA GLU A 401 17.32 17.89 23.31
C GLU A 401 18.56 18.14 24.19
N MET A 402 19.04 17.14 24.92
CA MET A 402 20.31 17.22 25.68
C MET A 402 21.52 17.43 24.77
N ASN A 403 21.65 16.70 23.66
CA ASN A 403 22.77 16.89 22.73
C ASN A 403 22.74 18.29 22.07
N ASN A 404 21.59 18.84 21.75
CA ASN A 404 21.46 20.22 21.25
C ASN A 404 21.82 21.29 22.33
N ILE A 405 21.59 20.99 23.59
CA ILE A 405 22.01 21.89 24.71
C ILE A 405 23.54 21.82 24.90
N TYR A 406 24.15 20.66 24.75
CA TYR A 406 25.60 20.49 24.83
C TYR A 406 26.36 21.09 23.63
N ASP A 407 25.80 21.03 22.41
CA ASP A 407 26.41 21.64 21.22
C ASP A 407 26.27 23.20 21.23
N ASN A 408 25.19 23.75 21.75
CA ASN A 408 25.02 25.21 21.89
C ASN A 408 25.90 25.81 23.00
N ASN A 409 26.31 25.04 24.00
CA ASN A 409 27.23 25.51 25.05
C ASN A 409 28.73 25.42 24.66
N ARG A 410 29.07 24.87 23.50
CA ARG A 410 30.47 24.88 22.99
C ARG A 410 30.85 26.16 22.22
N PHE A 411 29.91 27.08 21.98
CA PHE A 411 30.17 28.34 21.27
C PHE A 411 30.07 29.60 22.17
N VAL A 412 30.09 29.45 23.49
CA VAL A 412 30.15 30.57 24.41
C VAL A 412 31.40 30.36 25.30
N ASN A 413 32.56 30.60 24.72
CA ASN A 413 33.78 31.00 25.39
C ASN A 413 34.87 31.23 24.33
N VAL A 414 35.01 32.45 23.89
CA VAL A 414 36.27 33.17 23.62
C VAL A 414 35.97 34.64 23.50
N ASP A 415 36.44 35.39 24.53
CA ASP A 415 36.70 36.82 24.61
C ASP A 415 35.54 37.84 24.54
#